data_8684f161405b145a40c4843529a581b7
#
_entry.id   8684f161405b145a40c4843529a581b7
#
_cell.length_a   1.000
_cell.length_b   1.000
_cell.length_c   1.000
_cell.angle_alpha   90.00
_cell.angle_beta   90.00
_cell.angle_gamma   90.00
#
_symmetry.space_group_name_H-M   'P 1'
#
loop_
_entity.id
_entity.type
_entity.pdbx_description
1 polymer ?
#
loop_
_entity_poly.entity_id
_entity_poly.type
_entity_poly.pdbx_seq_one_letter_code
_entity_poly.pdbx_strand_id
1 'polypeptide(L)'
;MKTRILTGWLLVAAVAVQARTTELSIGECRTLAIQNNKELRMAGEREQAACHRRKAAFTNYLPRISAAGAYLHTSDELSLLSDEQKNTLGRLGTNASGQLQGILQQYPSLGEQFGPVAGSLAGGLDAFGTSLVDGLRTDTRNMTVVSVMLTQPVYMGGKIAAYDKITRFAEQIARSQHDQQLQEVILEVDRTYWQIVALQSKKRLAESYLELVRKLDGDVGQLIEAGMATKADGLSIKVKVNEAEVALIQVDNGLALSRMLLCQLCGLDLTTEVRLRDKAAELPVGTTAADLETALENRPELRSLDMAQRIGKHKVTIARSEFMPNVALTGGYLTSNPSLTNGFQKKFNGLWNVGVVVKIPILTWGERHHKVQAARREAAIAAYQFEEAAEKVELQVTQSRQKMREATERYAAATRSQAEADENLRCATLGMQEGVIPVSNVLEAQTAWLSAHSERLTARIDVLLADLYLRKALGTLK
;
A
#
# COMPACT_ATOMS: atom_id res chain seq x y z
N MET A 1 -8.13 53.44 -41.75
CA MET A 1 -7.97 52.93 -43.14
C MET A 1 -7.19 51.60 -43.09
N LYS A 2 -7.69 50.64 -43.83
CA LYS A 2 -7.13 49.32 -44.16
C LYS A 2 -7.17 48.22 -43.06
N THR A 3 -8.34 47.60 -42.97
CA THR A 3 -8.66 46.23 -42.61
C THR A 3 -7.75 45.24 -43.38
N ARG A 4 -7.08 44.36 -42.63
CA ARG A 4 -6.53 43.09 -43.19
C ARG A 4 -7.19 41.94 -42.45
N ILE A 5 -8.10 41.26 -43.14
CA ILE A 5 -8.71 39.98 -42.82
C ILE A 5 -7.64 38.91 -43.03
N LEU A 6 -7.20 38.24 -41.99
CA LEU A 6 -6.39 37.03 -42.04
C LEU A 6 -7.31 35.82 -41.86
N THR A 7 -7.66 35.19 -42.98
CA THR A 7 -8.29 33.87 -43.05
C THR A 7 -7.26 32.82 -42.66
N GLY A 8 -7.34 32.38 -41.40
CA GLY A 8 -6.58 31.22 -40.90
C GLY A 8 -7.25 29.92 -41.35
N TRP A 9 -6.59 29.17 -42.22
CA TRP A 9 -6.93 27.80 -42.58
C TRP A 9 -6.66 26.90 -41.38
N LEU A 10 -7.73 26.38 -40.79
CA LEU A 10 -7.68 25.27 -39.80
C LEU A 10 -7.43 23.99 -40.62
N LEU A 11 -6.18 23.57 -40.68
CA LEU A 11 -5.77 22.22 -41.10
C LEU A 11 -6.13 21.29 -39.98
N VAL A 12 -7.30 20.67 -40.06
CA VAL A 12 -7.65 19.51 -39.25
C VAL A 12 -6.82 18.34 -39.75
N ALA A 13 -5.67 18.13 -39.13
CA ALA A 13 -4.92 16.88 -39.29
C ALA A 13 -5.75 15.76 -38.66
N ALA A 14 -6.50 15.02 -39.47
CA ALA A 14 -7.06 13.74 -39.10
C ALA A 14 -5.88 12.82 -38.82
N VAL A 15 -5.53 12.66 -37.54
CA VAL A 15 -4.63 11.62 -37.07
C VAL A 15 -5.39 10.32 -37.30
N ALA A 16 -5.14 9.68 -38.44
CA ALA A 16 -5.53 8.30 -38.65
C ALA A 16 -4.84 7.46 -37.57
N VAL A 17 -5.60 7.03 -36.56
CA VAL A 17 -5.18 6.02 -35.61
C VAL A 17 -5.01 4.73 -36.43
N GLN A 18 -3.83 4.56 -37.02
CA GLN A 18 -3.43 3.27 -37.52
C GLN A 18 -3.37 2.32 -36.34
N ALA A 19 -4.28 1.35 -36.28
CA ALA A 19 -4.19 0.22 -35.37
C ALA A 19 -2.80 -0.41 -35.56
N ARG A 20 -1.86 -0.10 -34.68
CA ARG A 20 -0.53 -0.69 -34.67
C ARG A 20 -0.70 -2.15 -34.32
N THR A 21 -0.63 -3.02 -35.32
CA THR A 21 -0.53 -4.46 -35.09
C THR A 21 0.85 -4.73 -34.50
N THR A 22 0.90 -5.06 -33.23
CA THR A 22 2.16 -5.35 -32.53
C THR A 22 2.25 -6.85 -32.31
N GLU A 23 3.27 -7.48 -32.89
CA GLU A 23 3.57 -8.89 -32.60
C GLU A 23 4.40 -8.97 -31.32
N LEU A 24 3.91 -9.75 -30.36
CA LEU A 24 4.54 -9.89 -29.04
C LEU A 24 4.79 -11.34 -28.72
N SER A 25 5.99 -11.64 -28.22
CA SER A 25 6.33 -12.87 -27.53
C SER A 25 5.98 -12.78 -26.02
N ILE A 26 5.93 -13.90 -25.33
CA ILE A 26 5.68 -13.94 -23.88
C ILE A 26 6.74 -13.13 -23.09
N GLY A 27 8.01 -13.17 -23.50
CA GLY A 27 9.09 -12.42 -22.89
C GLY A 27 8.94 -10.89 -23.05
N GLU A 28 8.51 -10.46 -24.24
CA GLU A 28 8.22 -9.04 -24.51
C GLU A 28 7.01 -8.57 -23.71
N CYS A 29 5.95 -9.37 -23.58
CA CYS A 29 4.78 -9.06 -22.74
C CYS A 29 5.18 -8.90 -21.26
N ARG A 30 6.01 -9.81 -20.72
CA ARG A 30 6.53 -9.69 -19.36
C ARG A 30 7.32 -8.40 -19.17
N THR A 31 8.21 -8.08 -20.12
CA THR A 31 9.04 -6.87 -20.05
C THR A 31 8.18 -5.60 -20.05
N LEU A 32 7.19 -5.54 -20.94
CA LEU A 32 6.23 -4.41 -20.99
C LEU A 32 5.42 -4.29 -19.70
N ALA A 33 4.94 -5.41 -19.16
CA ALA A 33 4.19 -5.43 -17.91
C ALA A 33 5.06 -4.96 -16.73
N ILE A 34 6.29 -5.43 -16.61
CA ILE A 34 7.23 -4.99 -15.55
C ILE A 34 7.47 -3.48 -15.63
N GLN A 35 7.58 -2.93 -16.84
CA GLN A 35 7.83 -1.49 -17.01
C GLN A 35 6.60 -0.62 -16.80
N ASN A 36 5.40 -1.10 -17.17
CA ASN A 36 4.21 -0.26 -17.29
C ASN A 36 3.10 -0.61 -16.29
N ASN A 37 3.10 -1.79 -15.68
CA ASN A 37 2.03 -2.21 -14.79
C ASN A 37 1.94 -1.29 -13.56
N LYS A 38 0.74 -0.74 -13.33
CA LYS A 38 0.49 0.23 -12.25
C LYS A 38 0.58 -0.39 -10.86
N GLU A 39 0.21 -1.66 -10.70
CA GLU A 39 0.29 -2.35 -9.40
C GLU A 39 1.74 -2.54 -8.99
N LEU A 40 2.62 -2.91 -9.93
CA LEU A 40 4.05 -3.04 -9.67
C LEU A 40 4.69 -1.68 -9.37
N ARG A 41 4.30 -0.61 -10.09
CA ARG A 41 4.74 0.76 -9.76
C ARG A 41 4.29 1.18 -8.37
N MET A 42 3.03 0.90 -7.98
CA MET A 42 2.56 1.17 -6.61
C MET A 42 3.35 0.38 -5.55
N ALA A 43 3.74 -0.86 -5.85
CA ALA A 43 4.60 -1.63 -4.95
C ALA A 43 6.00 -0.99 -4.80
N GLY A 44 6.58 -0.49 -5.88
CA GLY A 44 7.83 0.28 -5.86
C GLY A 44 7.74 1.57 -5.04
N GLU A 45 6.64 2.33 -5.17
CA GLU A 45 6.42 3.52 -4.34
C GLU A 45 6.25 3.18 -2.85
N ARG A 46 5.63 2.04 -2.52
CA ARG A 46 5.54 1.56 -1.13
C ARG A 46 6.92 1.21 -0.56
N GLU A 47 7.81 0.60 -1.36
CA GLU A 47 9.19 0.32 -0.96
C GLU A 47 9.95 1.63 -0.70
N GLN A 48 9.85 2.62 -1.59
CA GLN A 48 10.47 3.95 -1.40
C GLN A 48 9.92 4.64 -0.15
N ALA A 49 8.62 4.59 0.07
CA ALA A 49 8.02 5.14 1.28
C ALA A 49 8.56 4.48 2.56
N ALA A 50 8.75 3.16 2.55
CA ALA A 50 9.34 2.44 3.68
C ALA A 50 10.81 2.83 3.89
N CYS A 51 11.60 3.01 2.83
CA CYS A 51 12.96 3.54 2.88
C CYS A 51 13.01 4.92 3.54
N HIS A 52 12.12 5.84 3.14
CA HIS A 52 12.04 7.18 3.75
C HIS A 52 11.60 7.12 5.21
N ARG A 53 10.67 6.24 5.59
CA ARG A 53 10.29 6.01 6.99
C ARG A 53 11.47 5.52 7.83
N ARG A 54 12.32 4.62 7.29
CA ARG A 54 13.55 4.20 7.97
C ARG A 54 14.52 5.36 8.16
N LYS A 55 14.74 6.19 7.12
CA LYS A 55 15.59 7.38 7.23
C LYS A 55 15.02 8.35 8.28
N ALA A 56 13.72 8.56 8.32
CA ALA A 56 13.05 9.36 9.34
C ALA A 56 13.19 8.77 10.75
N ALA A 57 13.14 7.44 10.89
CA ALA A 57 13.35 6.77 12.18
C ALA A 57 14.77 6.99 12.72
N PHE A 58 15.77 6.98 11.84
CA PHE A 58 17.15 7.27 12.21
C PHE A 58 17.32 8.69 12.79
N THR A 59 16.52 9.67 12.35
CA THR A 59 16.59 11.03 12.89
C THR A 59 16.23 11.12 14.38
N ASN A 60 15.63 10.09 14.96
CA ASN A 60 15.38 10.02 16.41
C ASN A 60 16.66 9.94 17.24
N TYR A 61 17.80 9.59 16.64
CA TYR A 61 19.12 9.66 17.27
C TYR A 61 19.71 11.09 17.31
N LEU A 62 19.19 11.99 16.47
CA LEU A 62 19.74 13.33 16.28
C LEU A 62 19.05 14.36 17.20
N PRO A 63 19.73 15.48 17.49
CA PRO A 63 19.11 16.57 18.23
C PRO A 63 17.92 17.17 17.45
N ARG A 64 16.84 17.45 18.16
CA ARG A 64 15.68 18.15 17.62
C ARG A 64 15.70 19.59 18.07
N ILE A 65 15.61 20.51 17.11
CA ILE A 65 15.49 21.93 17.36
C ILE A 65 14.06 22.33 16.99
N SER A 66 13.37 22.99 17.93
CA SER A 66 12.03 23.53 17.72
C SER A 66 11.98 24.99 18.16
N ALA A 67 11.22 25.80 17.45
CA ALA A 67 10.90 27.15 17.84
C ALA A 67 9.40 27.27 18.07
N ALA A 68 9.02 27.99 19.12
CA ALA A 68 7.64 28.31 19.42
C ALA A 68 7.52 29.81 19.77
N GLY A 69 6.46 30.46 19.30
CA GLY A 69 6.13 31.84 19.63
C GLY A 69 4.67 31.93 20.10
N ALA A 70 4.43 32.69 21.11
CA ALA A 70 3.10 33.00 21.61
C ALA A 70 2.93 34.50 21.82
N TYR A 71 1.80 35.01 21.41
CA TYR A 71 1.33 36.36 21.80
C TYR A 71 0.06 36.18 22.61
N LEU A 72 0.06 36.80 23.80
CA LEU A 72 -1.06 36.73 24.72
C LEU A 72 -1.51 38.16 25.01
N HIS A 73 -2.79 38.40 24.84
CA HIS A 73 -3.47 39.63 25.28
C HIS A 73 -4.40 39.29 26.44
N THR A 74 -4.23 39.94 27.58
CA THR A 74 -5.05 39.75 28.77
C THR A 74 -5.84 41.03 29.06
N SER A 75 -7.04 40.92 29.64
CA SER A 75 -7.88 42.06 30.03
C SER A 75 -7.21 42.91 31.09
N ASP A 76 -6.47 42.27 32.01
CA ASP A 76 -5.85 42.90 33.16
C ASP A 76 -4.34 42.64 33.23
N GLU A 77 -3.65 43.50 33.96
CA GLU A 77 -2.22 43.35 34.22
C GLU A 77 -1.98 42.25 35.25
N LEU A 78 -0.95 41.44 35.00
CA LEU A 78 -0.45 40.50 36.01
C LEU A 78 0.35 41.31 37.04
N SER A 79 -0.20 41.51 38.22
CA SER A 79 0.44 42.21 39.30
C SER A 79 1.07 41.25 40.30
N LEU A 80 2.30 41.55 40.73
CA LEU A 80 2.98 40.80 41.79
C LEU A 80 2.46 41.17 43.17
N LEU A 81 1.84 42.36 43.29
CA LEU A 81 1.26 42.86 44.53
C LEU A 81 -0.27 42.77 44.45
N SER A 82 -0.92 42.33 45.50
CA SER A 82 -2.37 42.45 45.66
C SER A 82 -2.77 43.92 45.80
N ASP A 83 -4.02 44.29 45.49
CA ASP A 83 -4.50 45.65 45.58
C ASP A 83 -4.45 46.15 47.02
N GLU A 84 -4.61 45.28 48.00
CA GLU A 84 -4.44 45.64 49.43
C GLU A 84 -2.98 45.95 49.77
N GLN A 85 -2.01 45.18 49.22
CA GLN A 85 -0.58 45.45 49.39
C GLN A 85 -0.17 46.79 48.73
N LYS A 86 -0.70 47.07 47.50
CA LYS A 86 -0.48 48.37 46.83
C LYS A 86 -1.00 49.57 47.66
N ASN A 87 -2.22 49.44 48.19
CA ASN A 87 -2.83 50.44 49.03
C ASN A 87 -2.03 50.66 50.33
N THR A 88 -1.57 49.57 50.95
CA THR A 88 -0.76 49.62 52.18
C THR A 88 0.59 50.30 51.92
N LEU A 89 1.27 49.95 50.84
CA LEU A 89 2.55 50.57 50.45
C LEU A 89 2.38 52.05 50.07
N GLY A 90 1.35 52.37 49.26
CA GLY A 90 1.08 53.76 48.83
C GLY A 90 0.66 54.69 49.96
N ARG A 91 0.24 54.11 51.08
CA ARG A 91 -0.16 54.91 52.31
C ARG A 91 0.76 54.61 53.48
N LEU A 92 1.98 54.20 53.25
CA LEU A 92 2.92 53.81 54.32
C LEU A 92 3.21 54.96 55.28
N GLY A 93 3.41 56.12 54.72
CA GLY A 93 3.63 57.38 55.51
C GLY A 93 2.36 57.90 56.18
N THR A 94 1.24 57.89 55.49
CA THR A 94 -0.07 58.26 56.06
C THR A 94 -0.43 57.30 57.20
N ASN A 95 -0.25 56.02 57.09
CA ASN A 95 -0.52 55.08 58.17
C ASN A 95 0.45 55.27 59.35
N ALA A 96 1.74 55.46 59.06
CA ALA A 96 2.74 55.74 60.10
C ALA A 96 2.47 57.11 60.83
N SER A 97 2.09 58.11 60.04
CA SER A 97 1.76 59.42 60.65
C SER A 97 0.48 59.36 61.46
N GLY A 98 -0.53 58.57 61.08
CA GLY A 98 -1.74 58.35 61.88
C GLY A 98 -1.44 57.74 63.25
N GLN A 99 -0.53 56.77 63.31
CA GLN A 99 -0.08 56.19 64.58
C GLN A 99 0.75 57.19 65.39
N LEU A 100 1.61 57.96 64.74
CA LEU A 100 2.41 58.99 65.39
C LEU A 100 1.56 60.12 65.92
N GLN A 101 0.53 60.62 65.18
CA GLN A 101 -0.44 61.60 65.63
C GLN A 101 -1.21 61.14 66.88
N GLY A 102 -1.56 59.88 67.00
CA GLY A 102 -2.16 59.35 68.22
C GLY A 102 -1.25 59.46 69.42
N ILE A 103 0.06 59.30 69.24
CA ILE A 103 1.07 59.54 70.32
C ILE A 103 1.27 61.04 70.58
N LEU A 104 1.33 61.85 69.54
CA LEU A 104 1.53 63.32 69.70
C LEU A 104 0.32 64.02 70.32
N GLN A 105 -0.88 63.54 70.20
CA GLN A 105 -2.06 64.03 70.91
C GLN A 105 -2.00 63.74 72.40
N GLN A 106 -1.29 62.74 72.83
CA GLN A 106 -1.06 62.41 74.22
C GLN A 106 0.00 63.33 74.88
N TYR A 107 0.86 64.03 74.08
CA TYR A 107 1.93 64.87 74.48
C TYR A 107 1.93 66.22 73.66
N PRO A 108 1.07 67.22 73.91
CA PRO A 108 0.84 68.39 73.08
C PRO A 108 2.10 69.24 72.81
N SER A 109 3.01 69.34 73.78
CA SER A 109 4.29 70.10 73.65
C SER A 109 5.25 69.47 72.60
N LEU A 110 5.14 68.18 72.34
CA LEU A 110 5.90 67.51 71.29
C LEU A 110 5.21 67.66 69.94
N GLY A 111 3.88 67.80 69.91
CA GLY A 111 3.08 67.96 68.70
C GLY A 111 3.40 69.24 67.93
N GLU A 112 3.61 70.34 68.60
CA GLU A 112 4.00 71.65 68.00
C GLU A 112 5.38 71.61 67.34
N GLN A 113 6.35 70.91 67.92
CA GLN A 113 7.73 70.85 67.44
C GLN A 113 7.91 69.80 66.30
N PHE A 114 7.25 68.66 66.42
CA PHE A 114 7.46 67.49 65.51
C PHE A 114 6.36 67.36 64.49
N GLY A 115 5.22 68.04 64.61
CA GLY A 115 4.11 67.96 63.65
C GLY A 115 4.49 68.24 62.20
N PRO A 116 5.18 69.32 61.89
CA PRO A 116 5.62 69.62 60.51
C PRO A 116 6.63 68.62 59.97
N VAL A 117 7.51 68.08 60.81
CA VAL A 117 8.50 67.07 60.41
C VAL A 117 7.82 65.72 60.16
N ALA A 118 6.86 65.37 61.01
CA ALA A 118 6.09 64.14 60.83
C ALA A 118 5.26 64.14 59.52
N GLY A 119 4.69 65.30 59.16
CA GLY A 119 3.96 65.47 57.90
C GLY A 119 4.85 65.34 56.66
N SER A 120 6.05 65.94 56.70
CA SER A 120 7.01 65.86 55.58
C SER A 120 7.58 64.46 55.47
N LEU A 121 7.81 63.73 56.55
CA LEU A 121 8.28 62.40 56.60
C LEU A 121 7.19 61.41 56.04
N ALA A 122 5.94 61.68 56.43
CA ALA A 122 4.80 60.90 55.91
C ALA A 122 4.66 61.07 54.40
N GLY A 123 4.74 62.25 53.85
CA GLY A 123 4.71 62.50 52.41
C GLY A 123 5.89 61.80 51.67
N GLY A 124 7.09 61.84 52.30
CA GLY A 124 8.25 61.13 51.74
C GLY A 124 8.11 59.63 51.72
N LEU A 125 7.54 59.03 52.78
CA LEU A 125 7.27 57.58 52.84
C LEU A 125 6.15 57.13 51.88
N ASP A 126 5.08 57.97 51.72
CA ASP A 126 4.03 57.69 50.72
C ASP A 126 4.56 57.77 49.29
N ALA A 127 5.41 58.83 49.02
CA ALA A 127 6.06 58.91 47.70
C ALA A 127 7.02 57.76 47.43
N PHE A 128 7.77 57.29 48.44
CA PHE A 128 8.61 56.13 48.34
C PHE A 128 7.78 54.84 48.11
N GLY A 129 6.71 54.64 48.87
CA GLY A 129 5.79 53.49 48.72
C GLY A 129 5.12 53.49 47.37
N THR A 130 4.68 54.65 46.86
CA THR A 130 4.12 54.78 45.51
C THR A 130 5.17 54.52 44.45
N SER A 131 6.38 54.98 44.59
CA SER A 131 7.49 54.69 43.66
C SER A 131 7.85 53.20 43.64
N LEU A 132 7.74 52.50 44.76
CA LEU A 132 7.91 51.05 44.83
C LEU A 132 6.80 50.32 44.09
N VAL A 133 5.54 50.71 44.28
CA VAL A 133 4.40 50.17 43.60
C VAL A 133 4.53 50.38 42.08
N ASP A 134 4.88 51.58 41.65
CA ASP A 134 5.08 51.94 40.24
C ASP A 134 6.29 51.22 39.64
N GLY A 135 7.37 51.07 40.40
CA GLY A 135 8.56 50.33 39.98
C GLY A 135 8.34 48.83 39.81
N LEU A 136 7.38 48.26 40.54
CA LEU A 136 6.96 46.85 40.44
C LEU A 136 5.79 46.63 39.48
N ARG A 137 5.21 47.71 38.93
CA ARG A 137 4.13 47.70 37.99
C ARG A 137 4.68 47.56 36.57
N THR A 138 4.19 46.53 35.84
CA THR A 138 4.49 46.35 34.41
C THR A 138 3.23 45.98 33.68
N ASP A 139 2.95 46.69 32.59
CA ASP A 139 1.83 46.35 31.71
C ASP A 139 2.12 45.05 30.98
N THR A 140 1.56 43.98 31.53
CA THR A 140 1.65 42.60 31.00
C THR A 140 0.48 42.24 30.09
N ARG A 141 -0.42 43.18 29.76
CA ARG A 141 -1.60 42.93 28.93
C ARG A 141 -1.25 42.44 27.52
N ASN A 142 -0.09 42.83 27.01
CA ASN A 142 0.42 42.38 25.72
C ASN A 142 1.75 41.66 25.92
N MET A 143 1.72 40.35 25.99
CA MET A 143 2.91 39.55 26.25
C MET A 143 3.28 38.73 24.99
N THR A 144 4.50 38.88 24.55
CA THR A 144 5.08 38.07 23.47
C THR A 144 6.18 37.20 24.06
N VAL A 145 6.10 35.90 23.81
CA VAL A 145 7.09 34.90 24.23
C VAL A 145 7.60 34.15 23.01
N VAL A 146 8.90 34.08 22.86
CA VAL A 146 9.54 33.29 21.79
C VAL A 146 10.56 32.36 22.45
N SER A 147 10.51 31.09 22.09
CA SER A 147 11.44 30.08 22.59
C SER A 147 12.03 29.26 21.45
N VAL A 148 13.30 28.95 21.55
CA VAL A 148 13.99 27.94 20.73
C VAL A 148 14.51 26.88 21.67
N MET A 149 14.12 25.63 21.42
CA MET A 149 14.50 24.50 22.26
C MET A 149 15.23 23.45 21.46
N LEU A 150 16.31 22.94 21.98
CA LEU A 150 17.06 21.80 21.52
C LEU A 150 16.83 20.63 22.47
N THR A 151 16.50 19.48 21.97
CA THR A 151 16.36 18.24 22.75
C THR A 151 17.14 17.12 22.07
N GLN A 152 18.13 16.56 22.78
CA GLN A 152 18.92 15.42 22.33
C GLN A 152 18.64 14.23 23.24
N PRO A 153 17.96 13.16 22.76
CA PRO A 153 17.84 11.91 23.48
C PRO A 153 19.24 11.29 23.65
N VAL A 154 19.61 10.95 24.88
CA VAL A 154 20.88 10.27 25.20
C VAL A 154 20.61 8.79 25.47
N TYR A 155 19.58 8.53 26.28
CA TYR A 155 19.16 7.17 26.61
C TYR A 155 17.64 7.12 26.75
N MET A 156 17.01 6.18 26.02
CA MET A 156 15.56 5.99 25.99
C MET A 156 15.18 4.52 26.25
N GLY A 157 15.90 3.85 27.14
CA GLY A 157 15.63 2.44 27.45
C GLY A 157 15.76 1.47 26.27
N GLY A 158 16.50 1.83 25.22
CA GLY A 158 16.62 1.05 23.98
C GLY A 158 15.49 1.28 22.95
N LYS A 159 14.54 2.18 23.23
CA LYS A 159 13.38 2.47 22.36
C LYS A 159 13.80 2.88 20.95
N ILE A 160 14.75 3.82 20.83
CA ILE A 160 15.20 4.36 19.54
C ILE A 160 15.86 3.25 18.71
N ALA A 161 16.73 2.45 19.31
CA ALA A 161 17.39 1.34 18.65
C ALA A 161 16.41 0.24 18.20
N ALA A 162 15.41 -0.07 19.02
CA ALA A 162 14.36 -1.02 18.65
C ALA A 162 13.48 -0.48 17.51
N TYR A 163 13.14 0.81 17.55
CA TYR A 163 12.36 1.46 16.49
C TYR A 163 13.12 1.54 15.16
N ASP A 164 14.42 1.85 15.15
CA ASP A 164 15.26 1.80 13.96
C ASP A 164 15.28 0.39 13.35
N LYS A 165 15.45 -0.65 14.18
CA LYS A 165 15.39 -2.05 13.71
C LYS A 165 14.03 -2.41 13.14
N ILE A 166 12.93 -1.99 13.78
CA ILE A 166 11.56 -2.22 13.28
C ILE A 166 11.38 -1.60 11.90
N THR A 167 11.79 -0.34 11.70
CA THR A 167 11.65 0.34 10.41
C THR A 167 12.55 -0.26 9.33
N ARG A 168 13.74 -0.78 9.71
CA ARG A 168 14.62 -1.52 8.81
C ARG A 168 14.00 -2.83 8.34
N PHE A 169 13.38 -3.60 9.25
CA PHE A 169 12.64 -4.81 8.86
C PHE A 169 11.37 -4.48 8.08
N ALA A 170 10.68 -3.37 8.39
CA ALA A 170 9.54 -2.91 7.61
C ALA A 170 9.91 -2.54 6.16
N GLU A 171 11.10 -1.98 5.93
CA GLU A 171 11.62 -1.74 4.57
C GLU A 171 11.88 -3.07 3.85
N GLN A 172 12.46 -4.08 4.54
CA GLN A 172 12.67 -5.41 3.96
C GLN A 172 11.34 -6.11 3.63
N ILE A 173 10.31 -5.95 4.46
CA ILE A 173 8.96 -6.44 4.18
C ILE A 173 8.42 -5.79 2.90
N ALA A 174 8.52 -4.46 2.78
CA ALA A 174 8.05 -3.74 1.59
C ALA A 174 8.76 -4.22 0.31
N ARG A 175 10.06 -4.50 0.40
CA ARG A 175 10.84 -5.09 -0.70
C ARG A 175 10.36 -6.50 -1.06
N SER A 176 10.16 -7.36 -0.06
CA SER A 176 9.63 -8.71 -0.31
C SER A 176 8.21 -8.68 -0.89
N GLN A 177 7.38 -7.71 -0.48
CA GLN A 177 6.05 -7.49 -1.06
C GLN A 177 6.12 -6.99 -2.51
N HIS A 178 7.14 -6.19 -2.86
CA HIS A 178 7.40 -5.81 -4.24
C HIS A 178 7.78 -7.04 -5.08
N ASP A 179 8.67 -7.92 -4.57
CA ASP A 179 9.03 -9.17 -5.24
C ASP A 179 7.81 -10.09 -5.42
N GLN A 180 6.94 -10.17 -4.42
CA GLN A 180 5.68 -10.92 -4.50
C GLN A 180 4.77 -10.37 -5.60
N GLN A 181 4.60 -9.04 -5.65
CA GLN A 181 3.78 -8.39 -6.68
C GLN A 181 4.36 -8.60 -8.08
N LEU A 182 5.70 -8.59 -8.21
CA LEU A 182 6.36 -8.91 -9.47
C LEU A 182 6.00 -10.32 -9.95
N GLN A 183 6.08 -11.33 -9.07
CA GLN A 183 5.70 -12.70 -9.40
C GLN A 183 4.21 -12.82 -9.77
N GLU A 184 3.33 -12.05 -9.12
CA GLU A 184 1.90 -12.03 -9.42
C GLU A 184 1.62 -11.44 -10.81
N VAL A 185 2.27 -10.33 -11.15
CA VAL A 185 2.14 -9.68 -12.47
C VAL A 185 2.65 -10.61 -13.57
N ILE A 186 3.80 -11.27 -13.38
CA ILE A 186 4.33 -12.24 -14.36
C ILE A 186 3.36 -13.40 -14.53
N LEU A 187 2.84 -13.96 -13.43
CA LEU A 187 1.87 -15.03 -13.47
C LEU A 187 0.62 -14.67 -14.28
N GLU A 188 0.06 -13.48 -14.03
CA GLU A 188 -1.18 -13.03 -14.68
C GLU A 188 -0.95 -12.75 -16.18
N VAL A 189 0.21 -12.18 -16.54
CA VAL A 189 0.62 -11.99 -17.95
C VAL A 189 0.73 -13.33 -18.66
N ASP A 190 1.45 -14.29 -18.07
CA ASP A 190 1.66 -15.61 -18.66
C ASP A 190 0.35 -16.38 -18.82
N ARG A 191 -0.49 -16.34 -17.78
CA ARG A 191 -1.81 -16.97 -17.81
C ARG A 191 -2.67 -16.38 -18.92
N THR A 192 -2.75 -15.06 -19.03
CA THR A 192 -3.53 -14.37 -20.05
C THR A 192 -2.97 -14.64 -21.44
N TYR A 193 -1.65 -14.66 -21.60
CA TYR A 193 -0.98 -14.99 -22.85
C TYR A 193 -1.36 -16.39 -23.35
N TRP A 194 -1.21 -17.41 -22.50
CA TRP A 194 -1.56 -18.79 -22.86
C TRP A 194 -3.07 -18.98 -23.05
N GLN A 195 -3.91 -18.22 -22.35
CA GLN A 195 -5.35 -18.22 -22.59
C GLN A 195 -5.69 -17.69 -24.00
N ILE A 196 -5.00 -16.63 -24.47
CA ILE A 196 -5.19 -16.12 -25.84
C ILE A 196 -4.75 -17.18 -26.86
N VAL A 197 -3.61 -17.83 -26.64
CA VAL A 197 -3.12 -18.92 -27.53
C VAL A 197 -4.14 -20.08 -27.57
N ALA A 198 -4.74 -20.43 -26.42
CA ALA A 198 -5.81 -21.42 -26.33
C ALA A 198 -7.04 -21.00 -27.14
N LEU A 199 -7.50 -19.76 -26.96
CA LEU A 199 -8.67 -19.23 -27.67
C LEU A 199 -8.45 -19.14 -29.18
N GLN A 200 -7.24 -18.77 -29.63
CA GLN A 200 -6.88 -18.81 -31.05
C GLN A 200 -6.95 -20.24 -31.64
N SER A 201 -6.52 -21.23 -30.86
CA SER A 201 -6.61 -22.61 -31.27
C SER A 201 -8.05 -23.13 -31.27
N LYS A 202 -8.84 -22.76 -30.26
CA LYS A 202 -10.29 -23.05 -30.21
C LYS A 202 -11.07 -22.38 -31.35
N LYS A 203 -10.69 -21.13 -31.73
CA LYS A 203 -11.29 -20.48 -32.90
C LYS A 203 -11.09 -21.30 -34.17
N ARG A 204 -9.85 -21.68 -34.45
CA ARG A 204 -9.55 -22.54 -35.62
C ARG A 204 -10.31 -23.85 -35.61
N LEU A 205 -10.44 -24.48 -34.43
CA LEU A 205 -11.22 -25.69 -34.27
C LEU A 205 -12.71 -25.46 -34.56
N ALA A 206 -13.28 -24.35 -34.05
CA ALA A 206 -14.68 -23.98 -34.27
C ALA A 206 -14.94 -23.65 -35.74
N GLU A 207 -14.02 -22.99 -36.43
CA GLU A 207 -14.07 -22.70 -37.87
C GLU A 207 -14.08 -24.02 -38.67
N SER A 208 -13.15 -24.95 -38.35
CA SER A 208 -13.08 -26.27 -38.99
C SER A 208 -14.34 -27.09 -38.73
N TYR A 209 -14.90 -27.06 -37.52
CA TYR A 209 -16.14 -27.75 -37.20
C TYR A 209 -17.34 -27.15 -37.94
N LEU A 210 -17.45 -25.82 -38.01
CA LEU A 210 -18.51 -25.17 -38.80
C LEU A 210 -18.45 -25.55 -40.30
N GLU A 211 -17.25 -25.58 -40.88
CA GLU A 211 -17.05 -26.05 -42.25
C GLU A 211 -17.50 -27.48 -42.43
N LEU A 212 -17.13 -28.37 -41.49
CA LEU A 212 -17.49 -29.78 -41.48
C LEU A 212 -19.02 -29.98 -41.43
N VAL A 213 -19.71 -29.28 -40.56
CA VAL A 213 -21.18 -29.38 -40.40
C VAL A 213 -21.91 -28.76 -41.61
N ARG A 214 -21.42 -27.67 -42.18
CA ARG A 214 -21.96 -27.06 -43.43
C ARG A 214 -21.82 -27.99 -44.61
N LYS A 215 -20.69 -28.70 -44.73
CA LYS A 215 -20.51 -29.69 -45.76
C LYS A 215 -21.53 -30.83 -45.63
N LEU A 216 -21.75 -31.32 -44.40
CA LEU A 216 -22.75 -32.33 -44.09
C LEU A 216 -24.17 -31.85 -44.44
N ASP A 217 -24.52 -30.57 -44.17
CA ASP A 217 -25.83 -29.98 -44.54
C ASP A 217 -26.05 -30.04 -46.08
N GLY A 218 -25.00 -29.72 -46.85
CA GLY A 218 -25.04 -29.85 -48.31
C GLY A 218 -25.20 -31.29 -48.79
N ASP A 219 -24.41 -32.21 -48.24
CA ASP A 219 -24.44 -33.63 -48.61
C ASP A 219 -25.80 -34.27 -48.28
N VAL A 220 -26.38 -33.96 -47.10
CA VAL A 220 -27.70 -34.46 -46.69
C VAL A 220 -28.83 -33.78 -47.47
N GLY A 221 -28.67 -32.51 -47.87
CA GLY A 221 -29.60 -31.84 -48.79
C GLY A 221 -29.78 -32.64 -50.09
N GLN A 222 -28.67 -33.10 -50.70
CA GLN A 222 -28.71 -33.97 -51.91
C GLN A 222 -29.36 -35.33 -51.64
N LEU A 223 -29.11 -35.94 -50.48
CA LEU A 223 -29.74 -37.20 -50.08
C LEU A 223 -31.27 -37.05 -49.86
N ILE A 224 -31.72 -35.90 -49.37
CA ILE A 224 -33.16 -35.62 -49.23
C ILE A 224 -33.83 -35.49 -50.61
N GLU A 225 -33.20 -34.79 -51.55
CA GLU A 225 -33.68 -34.65 -52.90
C GLU A 225 -33.76 -36.01 -53.62
N ALA A 226 -32.82 -36.89 -53.34
CA ALA A 226 -32.81 -38.29 -53.83
C ALA A 226 -33.77 -39.23 -53.08
N GLY A 227 -34.45 -38.75 -52.04
CA GLY A 227 -35.37 -39.58 -51.20
C GLY A 227 -34.65 -40.56 -50.24
N MET A 228 -33.33 -40.40 -50.04
CA MET A 228 -32.49 -41.28 -49.22
C MET A 228 -32.31 -40.76 -47.76
N ALA A 229 -32.71 -39.54 -47.46
CA ALA A 229 -32.73 -38.96 -46.12
C ALA A 229 -34.04 -38.25 -45.83
N THR A 230 -34.34 -38.04 -44.53
CA THR A 230 -35.59 -37.40 -44.12
C THR A 230 -35.42 -35.88 -43.97
N LYS A 231 -36.53 -35.14 -44.08
CA LYS A 231 -36.55 -33.68 -43.77
C LYS A 231 -36.14 -33.37 -42.32
N ALA A 232 -36.39 -34.32 -41.39
CA ALA A 232 -35.98 -34.20 -39.98
C ALA A 232 -34.46 -34.26 -39.85
N ASP A 233 -33.74 -35.08 -40.62
CA ASP A 233 -32.28 -35.14 -40.63
C ASP A 233 -31.69 -33.82 -41.06
N GLY A 234 -32.20 -33.19 -42.14
CA GLY A 234 -31.76 -31.87 -42.59
C GLY A 234 -32.00 -30.76 -41.55
N LEU A 235 -33.14 -30.78 -40.85
CA LEU A 235 -33.42 -29.82 -39.79
C LEU A 235 -32.46 -29.99 -38.60
N SER A 236 -32.12 -31.24 -38.24
CA SER A 236 -31.17 -31.53 -37.15
C SER A 236 -29.77 -31.00 -37.47
N ILE A 237 -29.31 -31.10 -38.74
CA ILE A 237 -28.02 -30.54 -39.16
C ILE A 237 -28.03 -29.01 -39.10
N LYS A 238 -29.12 -28.36 -39.57
CA LYS A 238 -29.25 -26.90 -39.50
C LYS A 238 -29.19 -26.38 -38.08
N VAL A 239 -29.75 -27.08 -37.09
CA VAL A 239 -29.57 -26.73 -35.66
C VAL A 239 -28.09 -26.81 -35.28
N LYS A 240 -27.34 -27.83 -35.72
CA LYS A 240 -25.90 -27.94 -35.45
C LYS A 240 -25.06 -26.86 -36.14
N VAL A 241 -25.43 -26.43 -37.36
CA VAL A 241 -24.79 -25.28 -38.01
C VAL A 241 -24.98 -24.01 -37.15
N ASN A 242 -26.18 -23.73 -36.69
CA ASN A 242 -26.47 -22.57 -35.84
C ASN A 242 -25.70 -22.63 -34.49
N GLU A 243 -25.65 -23.80 -33.85
CA GLU A 243 -24.87 -24.04 -32.64
C GLU A 243 -23.37 -23.73 -32.87
N ALA A 244 -22.80 -24.18 -33.99
CA ALA A 244 -21.41 -23.96 -34.37
C ALA A 244 -21.14 -22.46 -34.63
N GLU A 245 -22.06 -21.73 -35.28
CA GLU A 245 -21.95 -20.31 -35.52
C GLU A 245 -21.97 -19.50 -34.19
N VAL A 246 -22.88 -19.86 -33.28
CA VAL A 246 -22.94 -19.24 -31.93
C VAL A 246 -21.64 -19.52 -31.15
N ALA A 247 -21.12 -20.73 -31.19
CA ALA A 247 -19.85 -21.07 -30.54
C ALA A 247 -18.68 -20.27 -31.11
N LEU A 248 -18.62 -20.04 -32.41
CA LEU A 248 -17.59 -19.22 -33.03
C LEU A 248 -17.68 -17.76 -32.57
N ILE A 249 -18.89 -17.18 -32.50
CA ILE A 249 -19.11 -15.82 -31.98
C ILE A 249 -18.62 -15.69 -30.52
N GLN A 250 -18.90 -16.70 -29.68
CA GLN A 250 -18.47 -16.71 -28.29
C GLN A 250 -16.95 -16.76 -28.14
N VAL A 251 -16.28 -17.59 -28.97
CA VAL A 251 -14.81 -17.68 -28.96
C VAL A 251 -14.17 -16.39 -29.45
N ASP A 252 -14.72 -15.75 -30.50
CA ASP A 252 -14.22 -14.46 -31.01
C ASP A 252 -14.34 -13.35 -29.97
N ASN A 253 -15.46 -13.31 -29.27
CA ASN A 253 -15.67 -12.34 -28.19
C ASN A 253 -14.71 -12.60 -27.01
N GLY A 254 -14.55 -13.86 -26.61
CA GLY A 254 -13.58 -14.25 -25.58
C GLY A 254 -12.14 -13.87 -25.94
N LEU A 255 -11.77 -14.03 -27.21
CA LEU A 255 -10.46 -13.66 -27.74
C LEU A 255 -10.24 -12.14 -27.69
N ALA A 256 -11.25 -11.35 -28.06
CA ALA A 256 -11.18 -9.88 -27.99
C ALA A 256 -11.00 -9.39 -26.55
N LEU A 257 -11.81 -9.91 -25.61
CA LEU A 257 -11.72 -9.56 -24.19
C LEU A 257 -10.38 -9.95 -23.58
N SER A 258 -9.86 -11.13 -23.89
CA SER A 258 -8.55 -11.60 -23.39
C SER A 258 -7.40 -10.74 -23.94
N ARG A 259 -7.47 -10.27 -25.19
CA ARG A 259 -6.50 -9.33 -25.77
C ARG A 259 -6.53 -7.98 -25.04
N MET A 260 -7.73 -7.45 -24.77
CA MET A 260 -7.87 -6.22 -23.97
C MET A 260 -7.25 -6.34 -22.59
N LEU A 261 -7.45 -7.48 -21.91
CA LEU A 261 -6.83 -7.76 -20.62
C LEU A 261 -5.29 -7.78 -20.72
N LEU A 262 -4.75 -8.45 -21.76
CA LEU A 262 -3.29 -8.46 -21.99
C LEU A 262 -2.75 -7.04 -22.24
N CYS A 263 -3.45 -6.23 -23.03
CA CYS A 263 -3.09 -4.82 -23.25
C CYS A 263 -3.06 -4.05 -21.92
N GLN A 264 -4.07 -4.22 -21.07
CA GLN A 264 -4.11 -3.59 -19.75
C GLN A 264 -2.92 -4.00 -18.87
N LEU A 265 -2.61 -5.29 -18.81
CA LEU A 265 -1.49 -5.83 -18.03
C LEU A 265 -0.15 -5.29 -18.52
N CYS A 266 0.03 -5.20 -19.83
CA CYS A 266 1.24 -4.66 -20.48
C CYS A 266 1.29 -3.12 -20.49
N GLY A 267 0.23 -2.44 -20.07
CA GLY A 267 0.13 -0.97 -20.10
C GLY A 267 0.02 -0.40 -21.52
N LEU A 268 -0.53 -1.16 -22.45
CA LEU A 268 -0.84 -0.76 -23.81
C LEU A 268 -2.27 -0.19 -23.91
N ASP A 269 -2.56 0.51 -24.98
CA ASP A 269 -3.92 0.95 -25.28
C ASP A 269 -4.82 -0.27 -25.52
N LEU A 270 -6.05 -0.27 -24.97
CA LEU A 270 -7.02 -1.37 -25.10
C LEU A 270 -7.44 -1.66 -26.54
N THR A 271 -7.27 -0.68 -27.42
CA THR A 271 -7.59 -0.78 -28.88
C THR A 271 -6.43 -1.36 -29.69
N THR A 272 -5.27 -1.61 -29.06
CA THR A 272 -4.10 -2.16 -29.77
C THR A 272 -4.36 -3.59 -30.22
N GLU A 273 -4.20 -3.83 -31.52
CA GLU A 273 -4.30 -5.19 -32.07
C GLU A 273 -3.00 -5.96 -31.78
N VAL A 274 -3.05 -6.81 -30.76
CA VAL A 274 -1.91 -7.66 -30.37
C VAL A 274 -1.99 -9.00 -31.11
N ARG A 275 -0.92 -9.37 -31.83
CA ARG A 275 -0.69 -10.71 -32.37
C ARG A 275 0.38 -11.41 -31.55
N LEU A 276 0.09 -12.64 -31.16
CA LEU A 276 1.05 -13.43 -30.40
C LEU A 276 1.97 -14.19 -31.36
N ARG A 277 3.29 -14.10 -31.10
CA ARG A 277 4.31 -14.75 -31.92
C ARG A 277 4.43 -16.23 -31.61
N ASP A 278 4.30 -16.59 -30.31
CA ASP A 278 4.49 -17.97 -29.90
C ASP A 278 3.28 -18.81 -30.29
N LYS A 279 3.47 -19.72 -31.23
CA LYS A 279 2.52 -20.78 -31.51
C LYS A 279 2.57 -21.74 -30.33
N ALA A 280 1.48 -22.46 -30.06
CA ALA A 280 1.39 -23.39 -28.93
C ALA A 280 2.73 -24.14 -28.74
N ALA A 281 3.47 -23.69 -27.75
CA ALA A 281 4.86 -24.08 -27.55
C ALA A 281 4.99 -25.60 -27.28
N GLU A 282 6.18 -26.11 -27.52
CA GLU A 282 6.56 -27.46 -27.06
C GLU A 282 6.30 -27.56 -25.55
N LEU A 283 5.76 -28.68 -25.11
CA LEU A 283 5.53 -28.95 -23.70
C LEU A 283 6.85 -28.79 -22.93
N PRO A 284 6.86 -28.20 -21.75
CA PRO A 284 8.06 -28.15 -20.94
C PRO A 284 8.56 -29.57 -20.69
N VAL A 285 9.76 -29.87 -21.17
CA VAL A 285 10.42 -31.15 -20.95
C VAL A 285 11.07 -31.09 -19.57
N GLY A 286 10.52 -31.84 -18.63
CA GLY A 286 11.13 -32.06 -17.33
C GLY A 286 10.75 -31.06 -16.27
N THR A 287 9.98 -31.50 -15.31
CA THR A 287 9.86 -30.84 -14.01
C THR A 287 11.23 -30.86 -13.36
N THR A 288 11.81 -29.71 -13.17
CA THR A 288 12.94 -29.52 -12.26
C THR A 288 12.55 -30.20 -10.94
N ALA A 289 13.36 -31.14 -10.46
CA ALA A 289 13.24 -31.67 -9.11
C ALA A 289 13.43 -30.51 -8.14
N ALA A 290 12.38 -29.76 -7.90
CA ALA A 290 12.42 -28.59 -7.07
C ALA A 290 12.23 -29.07 -5.65
N ASP A 291 13.26 -28.86 -4.86
CA ASP A 291 13.28 -29.21 -3.47
C ASP A 291 12.34 -28.27 -2.68
N LEU A 292 11.61 -28.82 -1.71
CA LEU A 292 10.78 -28.03 -0.80
C LEU A 292 11.60 -26.97 -0.05
N GLU A 293 12.84 -27.30 0.29
CA GLU A 293 13.78 -26.40 0.95
C GLU A 293 14.03 -25.12 0.10
N THR A 294 14.20 -25.30 -1.22
CA THR A 294 14.32 -24.19 -2.17
C THR A 294 13.07 -23.30 -2.18
N ALA A 295 11.87 -23.90 -2.04
CA ALA A 295 10.64 -23.13 -1.98
C ALA A 295 10.56 -22.27 -0.70
N LEU A 296 10.89 -22.85 0.46
CA LEU A 296 10.86 -22.15 1.74
C LEU A 296 11.82 -20.95 1.77
N GLU A 297 12.97 -21.04 1.09
CA GLU A 297 13.94 -19.97 1.00
C GLU A 297 13.57 -18.87 0.01
N ASN A 298 12.96 -19.23 -1.12
CA ASN A 298 12.72 -18.30 -2.23
C ASN A 298 11.40 -17.54 -2.13
N ARG A 299 10.44 -18.01 -1.35
CA ARG A 299 9.10 -17.40 -1.27
C ARG A 299 9.15 -16.02 -0.59
N PRO A 300 8.75 -14.94 -1.29
CA PRO A 300 8.79 -13.58 -0.73
C PRO A 300 7.89 -13.40 0.50
N GLU A 301 6.73 -14.07 0.55
CA GLU A 301 5.82 -14.01 1.67
C GLU A 301 6.41 -14.59 2.97
N LEU A 302 7.21 -15.67 2.88
CA LEU A 302 7.89 -16.23 4.06
C LEU A 302 8.97 -15.30 4.57
N ARG A 303 9.73 -14.65 3.66
CA ARG A 303 10.68 -13.60 4.05
C ARG A 303 9.99 -12.45 4.76
N SER A 304 8.82 -12.01 4.26
CA SER A 304 8.01 -10.95 4.91
C SER A 304 7.59 -11.34 6.32
N LEU A 305 7.15 -12.58 6.53
CA LEU A 305 6.71 -13.08 7.84
C LEU A 305 7.87 -13.30 8.81
N ASP A 306 9.06 -13.74 8.35
CA ASP A 306 10.26 -13.78 9.19
C ASP A 306 10.61 -12.37 9.70
N MET A 307 10.57 -11.36 8.82
CA MET A 307 10.82 -9.98 9.24
C MET A 307 9.73 -9.48 10.20
N ALA A 308 8.47 -9.85 10.00
CA ALA A 308 7.36 -9.51 10.91
C ALA A 308 7.56 -10.14 12.29
N GLN A 309 8.04 -11.39 12.37
CA GLN A 309 8.40 -12.04 13.63
C GLN A 309 9.52 -11.28 14.37
N ARG A 310 10.55 -10.83 13.63
CA ARG A 310 11.64 -10.00 14.20
C ARG A 310 11.12 -8.65 14.68
N ILE A 311 10.18 -8.02 13.98
CA ILE A 311 9.49 -6.80 14.43
C ILE A 311 8.77 -7.06 15.74
N GLY A 312 8.06 -8.17 15.88
CA GLY A 312 7.38 -8.58 17.12
C GLY A 312 8.34 -8.61 18.32
N LYS A 313 9.53 -9.22 18.16
CA LYS A 313 10.57 -9.24 19.20
C LYS A 313 11.04 -7.83 19.60
N HIS A 314 11.18 -6.90 18.65
CA HIS A 314 11.56 -5.52 18.95
C HIS A 314 10.43 -4.68 19.53
N LYS A 315 9.16 -4.98 19.22
CA LYS A 315 8.00 -4.39 19.93
C LYS A 315 8.01 -4.73 21.43
N VAL A 316 8.40 -5.96 21.80
CA VAL A 316 8.61 -6.31 23.21
C VAL A 316 9.68 -5.42 23.85
N THR A 317 10.76 -5.12 23.12
CA THR A 317 11.80 -4.21 23.60
C THR A 317 11.27 -2.80 23.81
N ILE A 318 10.43 -2.29 22.89
CA ILE A 318 9.76 -0.98 23.05
C ILE A 318 8.85 -0.98 24.29
N ALA A 319 8.02 -2.01 24.46
CA ALA A 319 7.16 -2.12 25.65
C ALA A 319 7.96 -2.13 26.96
N ARG A 320 9.14 -2.76 26.98
CA ARG A 320 10.05 -2.72 28.14
C ARG A 320 10.66 -1.33 28.33
N SER A 321 11.00 -0.63 27.28
CA SER A 321 11.68 0.68 27.33
C SER A 321 10.81 1.79 27.92
N GLU A 322 9.48 1.66 27.89
CA GLU A 322 8.56 2.62 28.50
C GLU A 322 8.74 2.74 30.02
N PHE A 323 9.29 1.70 30.63
CA PHE A 323 9.52 1.60 32.07
C PHE A 323 11.00 1.70 32.47
N MET A 324 11.86 2.06 31.53
CA MET A 324 13.27 2.36 31.76
C MET A 324 13.49 3.85 31.98
N PRO A 325 14.57 4.26 32.66
CA PRO A 325 14.95 5.67 32.71
C PRO A 325 15.08 6.26 31.30
N ASN A 326 14.55 7.48 31.13
CA ASN A 326 14.74 8.25 29.92
C ASN A 326 15.63 9.45 30.25
N VAL A 327 16.74 9.61 29.52
CA VAL A 327 17.71 10.68 29.71
C VAL A 327 17.80 11.47 28.42
N ALA A 328 17.57 12.78 28.51
CA ALA A 328 17.73 13.70 27.41
C ALA A 328 18.56 14.93 27.83
N LEU A 329 19.44 15.36 26.96
CA LEU A 329 20.08 16.67 27.06
C LEU A 329 19.14 17.69 26.43
N THR A 330 18.89 18.79 27.15
CA THR A 330 18.06 19.90 26.70
C THR A 330 18.84 21.18 26.73
N GLY A 331 18.59 22.06 25.78
CA GLY A 331 19.10 23.39 25.73
C GLY A 331 18.06 24.32 25.14
N GLY A 332 18.06 25.58 25.54
CA GLY A 332 17.08 26.51 25.01
C GLY A 332 17.45 27.96 25.18
N TYR A 333 16.78 28.76 24.39
CA TYR A 333 16.76 30.21 24.54
C TYR A 333 15.30 30.65 24.57
N LEU A 334 14.94 31.36 25.65
CA LEU A 334 13.62 31.91 25.85
C LEU A 334 13.75 33.44 25.88
N THR A 335 12.97 34.14 25.11
CA THR A 335 12.88 35.62 25.17
C THR A 335 11.42 36.05 25.28
N SER A 336 11.18 37.11 26.05
CA SER A 336 9.83 37.63 26.24
C SER A 336 9.82 39.15 26.31
N ASN A 337 8.69 39.73 25.92
CA ASN A 337 8.36 41.13 26.09
C ASN A 337 6.92 41.24 26.65
N PRO A 338 6.70 41.77 27.87
CA PRO A 338 7.67 42.22 28.87
C PRO A 338 8.64 41.10 29.29
N SER A 339 9.82 41.52 29.76
CA SER A 339 10.85 40.60 30.22
C SER A 339 10.39 39.84 31.47
N LEU A 340 10.30 38.51 31.40
CA LEU A 340 9.99 37.67 32.57
C LEU A 340 11.19 37.43 33.48
N THR A 341 12.39 37.80 33.04
CA THR A 341 13.66 37.50 33.74
C THR A 341 14.35 38.70 34.32
N ASN A 342 13.89 39.92 34.02
CA ASN A 342 14.52 41.16 34.50
C ASN A 342 13.45 42.23 34.81
N GLY A 343 12.77 42.11 35.95
CA GLY A 343 11.86 43.08 36.51
C GLY A 343 10.67 43.48 35.62
N PHE A 344 10.19 42.58 34.78
CA PHE A 344 9.07 42.81 33.86
C PHE A 344 9.20 44.04 32.95
N GLN A 345 10.41 44.48 32.63
CA GLN A 345 10.62 45.64 31.76
C GLN A 345 10.04 45.40 30.36
N LYS A 346 9.42 46.48 29.78
CA LYS A 346 8.86 46.45 28.41
C LYS A 346 9.95 46.44 27.33
N LYS A 347 10.79 45.39 27.34
CA LYS A 347 11.80 45.15 26.32
C LYS A 347 12.00 43.63 26.19
N PHE A 348 12.43 43.19 25.01
CA PHE A 348 12.84 41.80 24.85
C PHE A 348 14.11 41.55 25.67
N ASN A 349 14.04 40.55 26.53
CA ASN A 349 15.19 40.01 27.23
C ASN A 349 15.14 38.52 27.19
N GLY A 350 16.28 37.87 27.01
CA GLY A 350 16.38 36.41 26.80
C GLY A 350 17.22 35.74 27.88
N LEU A 351 16.86 34.50 28.11
CA LEU A 351 17.56 33.56 28.98
C LEU A 351 17.91 32.30 28.19
N TRP A 352 19.16 31.88 28.22
CA TRP A 352 19.54 30.54 27.72
C TRP A 352 19.66 29.57 28.89
N ASN A 353 19.35 28.31 28.61
CA ASN A 353 19.54 27.23 29.56
C ASN A 353 20.13 25.97 28.86
N VAL A 354 20.87 25.18 29.61
CA VAL A 354 21.32 23.83 29.25
C VAL A 354 21.13 22.95 30.46
N GLY A 355 20.60 21.76 30.26
CA GLY A 355 20.31 20.86 31.34
C GLY A 355 20.18 19.40 30.86
N VAL A 356 20.06 18.51 31.82
CA VAL A 356 19.78 17.10 31.61
C VAL A 356 18.43 16.82 32.26
N VAL A 357 17.53 16.24 31.48
CA VAL A 357 16.23 15.78 31.95
C VAL A 357 16.28 14.28 32.11
N VAL A 358 16.00 13.80 33.32
CA VAL A 358 15.90 12.37 33.63
C VAL A 358 14.48 12.07 34.06
N LYS A 359 13.79 11.16 33.36
CA LYS A 359 12.46 10.71 33.73
C LYS A 359 12.51 9.23 34.07
N ILE A 360 12.14 8.87 35.28
CA ILE A 360 12.13 7.50 35.80
C ILE A 360 10.72 7.17 36.30
N PRO A 361 9.99 6.27 35.62
CA PRO A 361 8.70 5.81 36.13
C PRO A 361 8.93 4.87 37.34
N ILE A 362 8.40 5.27 38.51
CA ILE A 362 8.64 4.54 39.75
C ILE A 362 7.54 3.50 40.04
N LEU A 363 6.27 3.93 39.93
CA LEU A 363 5.13 3.06 40.25
C LEU A 363 4.10 3.14 39.13
N THR A 364 3.72 1.98 38.57
CA THR A 364 2.80 1.86 37.44
C THR A 364 1.71 0.81 37.68
N TRP A 365 1.48 0.41 38.90
CA TRP A 365 0.38 -0.49 39.33
C TRP A 365 0.22 -1.74 38.46
N GLY A 366 1.34 -2.36 38.05
CA GLY A 366 1.34 -3.57 37.24
C GLY A 366 1.24 -3.33 35.72
N GLU A 367 1.04 -2.11 35.24
CA GLU A 367 0.94 -1.76 33.81
C GLU A 367 2.13 -2.30 33.00
N ARG A 368 3.36 -2.17 33.53
CA ARG A 368 4.58 -2.71 32.91
C ARG A 368 4.45 -4.21 32.61
N HIS A 369 4.00 -4.97 33.60
CA HIS A 369 3.87 -6.42 33.46
C HIS A 369 2.91 -6.76 32.33
N HIS A 370 1.72 -6.18 32.36
CA HIS A 370 0.66 -6.46 31.37
C HIS A 370 1.02 -6.01 29.96
N LYS A 371 1.60 -4.81 29.78
CA LYS A 371 2.06 -4.32 28.47
C LYS A 371 3.14 -5.22 27.85
N VAL A 372 4.13 -5.63 28.66
CA VAL A 372 5.19 -6.53 28.20
C VAL A 372 4.63 -7.92 27.87
N GLN A 373 3.70 -8.44 28.67
CA GLN A 373 3.06 -9.72 28.38
C GLN A 373 2.21 -9.64 27.10
N ALA A 374 1.43 -8.57 26.90
CA ALA A 374 0.68 -8.34 25.67
C ALA A 374 1.60 -8.36 24.45
N ALA A 375 2.69 -7.57 24.48
CA ALA A 375 3.67 -7.54 23.38
C ALA A 375 4.34 -8.90 23.14
N ARG A 376 4.56 -9.71 24.19
CA ARG A 376 5.08 -11.09 24.03
C ARG A 376 4.07 -12.00 23.32
N ARG A 377 2.77 -11.87 23.65
CA ARG A 377 1.72 -12.66 22.98
C ARG A 377 1.58 -12.24 21.50
N GLU A 378 1.68 -10.95 21.19
CA GLU A 378 1.71 -10.47 19.80
C GLU A 378 2.93 -11.02 19.03
N ALA A 379 4.11 -11.09 19.68
CA ALA A 379 5.29 -11.69 19.08
C ALA A 379 5.13 -13.20 18.85
N ALA A 380 4.44 -13.91 19.75
CA ALA A 380 4.10 -15.33 19.57
C ALA A 380 3.10 -15.53 18.42
N ILE A 381 2.09 -14.66 18.29
CA ILE A 381 1.16 -14.70 17.15
C ILE A 381 1.92 -14.58 15.83
N ALA A 382 2.87 -13.64 15.72
CA ALA A 382 3.69 -13.48 14.52
C ALA A 382 4.56 -14.73 14.22
N ALA A 383 5.00 -15.47 15.24
CA ALA A 383 5.71 -16.73 15.07
C ALA A 383 4.79 -17.82 14.50
N TYR A 384 3.59 -17.98 15.06
CA TYR A 384 2.61 -18.94 14.55
C TYR A 384 2.14 -18.61 13.13
N GLN A 385 2.03 -17.32 12.80
CA GLN A 385 1.71 -16.89 11.41
C GLN A 385 2.80 -17.33 10.41
N PHE A 386 4.07 -17.29 10.82
CA PHE A 386 5.16 -17.80 10.00
C PHE A 386 5.09 -19.32 9.83
N GLU A 387 4.88 -20.06 10.91
CA GLU A 387 4.73 -21.53 10.89
C GLU A 387 3.55 -21.97 10.01
N GLU A 388 2.37 -21.36 10.20
CA GLU A 388 1.18 -21.60 9.38
C GLU A 388 1.43 -21.32 7.89
N ALA A 389 2.15 -20.24 7.58
CA ALA A 389 2.48 -19.90 6.20
C ALA A 389 3.47 -20.91 5.59
N ALA A 390 4.43 -21.41 6.36
CA ALA A 390 5.35 -22.45 5.91
C ALA A 390 4.61 -23.75 5.57
N GLU A 391 3.68 -24.19 6.42
CA GLU A 391 2.81 -25.34 6.18
C GLU A 391 1.94 -25.14 4.93
N LYS A 392 1.38 -23.94 4.73
CA LYS A 392 0.61 -23.61 3.53
C LYS A 392 1.47 -23.66 2.26
N VAL A 393 2.72 -23.20 2.32
CA VAL A 393 3.67 -23.28 1.21
C VAL A 393 3.97 -24.75 0.87
N GLU A 394 4.23 -25.60 1.85
CA GLU A 394 4.43 -27.04 1.65
C GLU A 394 3.22 -27.68 0.98
N LEU A 395 2.01 -27.39 1.48
CA LEU A 395 0.77 -27.85 0.88
C LEU A 395 0.63 -27.39 -0.59
N GLN A 396 0.89 -26.11 -0.87
CA GLN A 396 0.81 -25.56 -2.23
C GLN A 396 1.80 -26.20 -3.18
N VAL A 397 3.03 -26.45 -2.77
CA VAL A 397 4.05 -27.16 -3.56
C VAL A 397 3.59 -28.56 -3.87
N THR A 398 3.12 -29.30 -2.86
CA THR A 398 2.62 -30.66 -3.01
C THR A 398 1.41 -30.73 -3.95
N GLN A 399 0.44 -29.83 -3.78
CA GLN A 399 -0.73 -29.72 -4.65
C GLN A 399 -0.33 -29.36 -6.09
N SER A 400 0.61 -28.44 -6.29
CA SER A 400 1.07 -28.03 -7.61
C SER A 400 1.79 -29.17 -8.34
N ARG A 401 2.59 -29.99 -7.63
CA ARG A 401 3.21 -31.21 -8.18
C ARG A 401 2.15 -32.23 -8.61
N GLN A 402 1.13 -32.44 -7.78
CA GLN A 402 0.04 -33.38 -8.09
C GLN A 402 -0.75 -32.91 -9.29
N LYS A 403 -1.09 -31.61 -9.38
CA LYS A 403 -1.77 -31.02 -10.54
C LYS A 403 -0.94 -31.13 -11.82
N MET A 404 0.38 -30.94 -11.74
CA MET A 404 1.26 -31.12 -12.89
C MET A 404 1.24 -32.56 -13.43
N ARG A 405 1.28 -33.56 -12.53
CA ARG A 405 1.16 -34.97 -12.89
C ARG A 405 -0.19 -35.28 -13.53
N GLU A 406 -1.28 -34.86 -12.89
CA GLU A 406 -2.65 -35.02 -13.41
C GLU A 406 -2.80 -34.38 -14.79
N ALA A 407 -2.34 -33.14 -14.98
CA ALA A 407 -2.41 -32.46 -16.27
C ALA A 407 -1.64 -33.21 -17.38
N THR A 408 -0.46 -33.75 -17.05
CA THR A 408 0.35 -34.53 -18.00
C THR A 408 -0.34 -35.83 -18.39
N GLU A 409 -0.88 -36.57 -17.42
CA GLU A 409 -1.61 -37.81 -17.66
C GLU A 409 -2.89 -37.58 -18.50
N ARG A 410 -3.64 -36.51 -18.15
CA ARG A 410 -4.85 -36.09 -18.88
C ARG A 410 -4.53 -35.67 -20.31
N TYR A 411 -3.44 -34.96 -20.56
CA TYR A 411 -3.01 -34.61 -21.91
C TYR A 411 -2.66 -35.85 -22.75
N ALA A 412 -1.98 -36.84 -22.17
CA ALA A 412 -1.68 -38.09 -22.84
C ALA A 412 -2.95 -38.87 -23.17
N ALA A 413 -3.93 -38.92 -22.27
CA ALA A 413 -5.23 -39.58 -22.51
C ALA A 413 -6.03 -38.83 -23.60
N ALA A 414 -6.14 -37.51 -23.52
CA ALA A 414 -6.84 -36.70 -24.51
C ALA A 414 -6.21 -36.78 -25.91
N THR A 415 -4.89 -36.96 -25.98
CA THR A 415 -4.21 -37.19 -27.28
C THR A 415 -4.60 -38.51 -27.92
N ARG A 416 -4.76 -39.60 -27.14
CA ARG A 416 -5.27 -40.87 -27.64
C ARG A 416 -6.73 -40.77 -28.06
N SER A 417 -7.58 -40.18 -27.22
CA SER A 417 -9.01 -39.97 -27.54
C SER A 417 -9.22 -39.15 -28.80
N GLN A 418 -8.35 -38.16 -29.08
CA GLN A 418 -8.42 -37.40 -30.32
C GLN A 418 -8.18 -38.33 -31.55
N ALA A 419 -7.12 -39.16 -31.52
CA ALA A 419 -6.81 -40.05 -32.64
C ALA A 419 -7.94 -41.04 -32.90
N GLU A 420 -8.57 -41.56 -31.84
CA GLU A 420 -9.73 -42.46 -31.94
C GLU A 420 -10.97 -41.74 -32.49
N ALA A 421 -11.21 -40.49 -32.09
CA ALA A 421 -12.31 -39.66 -32.59
C ALA A 421 -12.12 -39.28 -34.07
N ASP A 422 -10.87 -38.99 -34.50
CA ASP A 422 -10.53 -38.74 -35.91
C ASP A 422 -10.88 -39.93 -36.79
N GLU A 423 -10.51 -41.14 -36.36
CA GLU A 423 -10.80 -42.38 -37.11
C GLU A 423 -12.29 -42.72 -37.07
N ASN A 424 -12.98 -42.58 -35.95
CA ASN A 424 -14.42 -42.79 -35.85
C ASN A 424 -15.19 -41.87 -36.80
N LEU A 425 -14.84 -40.57 -36.87
CA LEU A 425 -15.47 -39.64 -37.81
C LEU A 425 -15.21 -40.04 -39.26
N ARG A 426 -13.98 -40.48 -39.58
CA ARG A 426 -13.64 -40.99 -40.93
C ARG A 426 -14.50 -42.17 -41.32
N CYS A 427 -14.63 -43.19 -40.45
CA CYS A 427 -15.44 -44.36 -40.67
C CYS A 427 -16.93 -44.06 -40.81
N ALA A 428 -17.47 -43.22 -39.93
CA ALA A 428 -18.89 -42.81 -39.97
C ALA A 428 -19.22 -42.05 -41.25
N THR A 429 -18.31 -41.13 -41.70
CA THR A 429 -18.51 -40.38 -42.95
C THR A 429 -18.51 -41.30 -44.19
N LEU A 430 -17.55 -42.23 -44.28
CA LEU A 430 -17.51 -43.17 -45.35
C LEU A 430 -18.73 -44.12 -45.36
N GLY A 431 -19.13 -44.66 -44.20
CA GLY A 431 -20.29 -45.50 -44.08
C GLY A 431 -21.60 -44.81 -44.44
N MET A 432 -21.73 -43.52 -44.19
CA MET A 432 -22.88 -42.73 -44.63
C MET A 432 -22.87 -42.57 -46.18
N GLN A 433 -21.71 -42.28 -46.77
CA GLN A 433 -21.58 -42.16 -48.23
C GLN A 433 -21.93 -43.46 -48.96
N GLU A 434 -21.63 -44.62 -48.37
CA GLU A 434 -21.99 -45.94 -48.88
C GLU A 434 -23.44 -46.38 -48.50
N GLY A 435 -24.18 -45.52 -47.79
CA GLY A 435 -25.57 -45.77 -47.39
C GLY A 435 -25.73 -46.82 -46.26
N VAL A 436 -24.64 -47.17 -45.56
CA VAL A 436 -24.63 -48.22 -44.50
C VAL A 436 -24.89 -47.60 -43.11
N ILE A 437 -24.49 -46.36 -42.91
CA ILE A 437 -24.61 -45.66 -41.61
C ILE A 437 -25.58 -44.46 -41.76
N PRO A 438 -26.54 -44.28 -40.82
CA PRO A 438 -27.47 -43.17 -40.86
C PRO A 438 -26.77 -41.84 -40.52
N VAL A 439 -27.34 -40.72 -40.97
CA VAL A 439 -26.87 -39.33 -40.75
C VAL A 439 -26.66 -39.01 -39.27
N SER A 440 -27.52 -39.53 -38.39
CA SER A 440 -27.44 -39.33 -36.94
C SER A 440 -26.10 -39.79 -36.35
N ASN A 441 -25.56 -40.93 -36.85
CA ASN A 441 -24.28 -41.44 -36.35
C ASN A 441 -23.10 -40.55 -36.80
N VAL A 442 -23.19 -39.94 -37.99
CA VAL A 442 -22.18 -38.99 -38.44
C VAL A 442 -22.20 -37.73 -37.58
N LEU A 443 -23.40 -37.22 -37.21
CA LEU A 443 -23.52 -36.07 -36.27
C LEU A 443 -22.96 -36.40 -34.89
N GLU A 444 -23.19 -37.64 -34.40
CA GLU A 444 -22.62 -38.09 -33.12
C GLU A 444 -21.08 -38.17 -33.20
N ALA A 445 -20.54 -38.75 -34.28
CA ALA A 445 -19.11 -38.82 -34.52
C ALA A 445 -18.47 -37.42 -34.66
N GLN A 446 -19.13 -36.46 -35.33
CA GLN A 446 -18.68 -35.07 -35.41
C GLN A 446 -18.67 -34.39 -34.05
N THR A 447 -19.68 -34.62 -33.20
CA THR A 447 -19.74 -34.09 -31.85
C THR A 447 -18.63 -34.65 -30.96
N ALA A 448 -18.39 -35.98 -31.06
CA ALA A 448 -17.30 -36.65 -30.36
C ALA A 448 -15.92 -36.12 -30.82
N TRP A 449 -15.75 -35.90 -32.12
CA TRP A 449 -14.54 -35.31 -32.71
C TRP A 449 -14.28 -33.90 -32.13
N LEU A 450 -15.29 -33.01 -32.15
CA LEU A 450 -15.16 -31.64 -31.58
C LEU A 450 -14.79 -31.68 -30.09
N SER A 451 -15.45 -32.57 -29.33
CA SER A 451 -15.19 -32.75 -27.90
C SER A 451 -13.75 -33.22 -27.64
N ALA A 452 -13.27 -34.25 -28.36
CA ALA A 452 -11.92 -34.80 -28.19
C ALA A 452 -10.83 -33.77 -28.56
N HIS A 453 -11.00 -33.04 -29.66
CA HIS A 453 -10.08 -31.96 -30.06
C HIS A 453 -10.06 -30.81 -29.04
N SER A 454 -11.24 -30.41 -28.55
CA SER A 454 -11.36 -29.34 -27.52
C SER A 454 -10.71 -29.77 -26.20
N GLU A 455 -10.91 -31.03 -25.80
CA GLU A 455 -10.32 -31.60 -24.58
C GLU A 455 -8.79 -31.66 -24.68
N ARG A 456 -8.23 -32.12 -25.78
CA ARG A 456 -6.78 -32.14 -25.99
C ARG A 456 -6.18 -30.73 -25.95
N LEU A 457 -6.84 -29.72 -26.58
CA LEU A 457 -6.39 -28.33 -26.52
C LEU A 457 -6.41 -27.81 -25.09
N THR A 458 -7.46 -28.09 -24.34
CA THR A 458 -7.59 -27.68 -22.93
C THR A 458 -6.53 -28.36 -22.07
N ALA A 459 -6.38 -29.67 -22.16
CA ALA A 459 -5.39 -30.44 -21.41
C ALA A 459 -3.95 -29.97 -21.70
N ARG A 460 -3.64 -29.59 -22.95
CA ARG A 460 -2.34 -29.00 -23.30
C ARG A 460 -2.07 -27.68 -22.56
N ILE A 461 -3.07 -26.82 -22.49
CA ILE A 461 -2.95 -25.53 -21.74
C ILE A 461 -2.85 -25.79 -20.24
N ASP A 462 -3.60 -26.76 -19.73
CA ASP A 462 -3.53 -27.14 -18.31
C ASP A 462 -2.12 -27.58 -17.90
N VAL A 463 -1.36 -28.26 -18.77
CA VAL A 463 0.06 -28.62 -18.52
C VAL A 463 0.92 -27.37 -18.42
N LEU A 464 0.77 -26.40 -19.34
CA LEU A 464 1.53 -25.16 -19.33
C LEU A 464 1.22 -24.31 -18.07
N LEU A 465 -0.05 -24.24 -17.70
CA LEU A 465 -0.47 -23.52 -16.48
C LEU A 465 -0.02 -24.24 -15.21
N ALA A 466 -0.05 -25.57 -15.18
CA ALA A 466 0.43 -26.35 -14.05
C ALA A 466 1.93 -26.14 -13.80
N ASP A 467 2.77 -26.08 -14.85
CA ASP A 467 4.18 -25.73 -14.76
C ASP A 467 4.37 -24.30 -14.20
N LEU A 468 3.60 -23.35 -14.71
CA LEU A 468 3.65 -21.97 -14.26
C LEU A 468 3.30 -21.84 -12.76
N TYR A 469 2.23 -22.50 -12.31
CA TYR A 469 1.82 -22.53 -10.90
C TYR A 469 2.85 -23.25 -10.02
N LEU A 470 3.48 -24.31 -10.53
CA LEU A 470 4.55 -25.01 -9.81
C LEU A 470 5.76 -24.08 -9.61
N ARG A 471 6.21 -23.37 -10.66
CA ARG A 471 7.30 -22.40 -10.55
C ARG A 471 6.98 -21.28 -9.56
N LYS A 472 5.72 -20.79 -9.54
CA LYS A 472 5.27 -19.84 -8.53
C LYS A 472 5.33 -20.43 -7.13
N ALA A 473 4.80 -21.66 -6.96
CA ALA A 473 4.83 -22.35 -5.66
C ALA A 473 6.25 -22.57 -5.12
N LEU A 474 7.23 -22.71 -6.00
CA LEU A 474 8.65 -22.85 -5.69
C LEU A 474 9.38 -21.49 -5.49
N GLY A 475 8.71 -20.36 -5.76
CA GLY A 475 9.35 -19.04 -5.71
C GLY A 475 10.39 -18.81 -6.82
N THR A 476 10.35 -19.60 -7.90
CA THR A 476 11.31 -19.52 -9.01
C THR A 476 10.78 -18.77 -10.23
N LEU A 477 9.59 -18.22 -10.14
CA LEU A 477 8.99 -17.40 -11.19
C LEU A 477 9.66 -16.01 -11.20
N LYS A 478 10.40 -15.74 -12.28
CA LYS A 478 11.14 -14.49 -12.49
C LYS A 478 10.90 -13.94 -13.88
#